data_2d0c1db5804a29be3eddebf25d904dfb
#
_entry.id   2d0c1db5804a29be3eddebf25d904dfb
#
_cell.length_a   1.000
_cell.length_b   1.000
_cell.length_c   1.000
_cell.angle_alpha   90.00
_cell.angle_beta   90.00
_cell.angle_gamma   90.00
#
_symmetry.space_group_name_H-M   'P 1'
#
loop_
_entity.id
_entity.type
_entity.pdbx_description
1 polymer ?
#
loop_
_entity_poly.entity_id
_entity_poly.type
_entity_poly.pdbx_seq_one_letter_code
_entity_poly.pdbx_strand_id
1 'polypeptide(L)'
;MQVIDENTVVVTTSEELNKVLSEQNNYTYIYLGNDITMSSGLVINNTKEKIIIDGTHNNTKYTYTNNLNTEGEVIKVSTTNKRIILKNMNITSSHGYGVIYVPSHPNYSNVVVEYNNINFRGVELSCNYYGTTKIIDSIISNSFCIIS
;
A
#
# COMPACT_ATOMS: atom_id res chain seq x y z
N MET A 1 -0.61 5.48 -17.15
CA MET A 1 0.14 6.26 -16.12
C MET A 1 0.28 7.69 -16.57
N GLN A 2 -0.02 8.64 -15.72
CA GLN A 2 0.05 10.07 -16.02
C GLN A 2 1.02 10.77 -15.06
N VAL A 3 2.03 11.42 -15.59
CA VAL A 3 2.97 12.24 -14.80
C VAL A 3 2.36 13.62 -14.55
N ILE A 4 2.25 14.01 -13.27
CA ILE A 4 1.76 15.33 -12.85
C ILE A 4 2.93 16.32 -12.74
N ASP A 5 3.99 15.91 -12.04
CA ASP A 5 5.24 16.65 -11.90
C ASP A 5 6.42 15.69 -11.67
N GLU A 6 7.58 16.20 -11.35
CA GLU A 6 8.80 15.39 -11.17
C GLU A 6 8.70 14.36 -10.03
N ASN A 7 7.80 14.57 -9.04
CA ASN A 7 7.64 13.71 -7.86
C ASN A 7 6.26 13.06 -7.75
N THR A 8 5.33 13.35 -8.68
CA THR A 8 3.93 12.98 -8.56
C THR A 8 3.43 12.29 -9.82
N VAL A 9 2.77 11.16 -9.64
CA VAL A 9 2.23 10.34 -10.74
C VAL A 9 0.83 9.84 -10.41
N VAL A 10 0.01 9.64 -11.44
CA VAL A 10 -1.28 8.95 -11.36
C VAL A 10 -1.15 7.58 -12.01
N VAL A 11 -1.56 6.54 -11.32
CA VAL A 11 -1.58 5.16 -11.81
C VAL A 11 -3.02 4.66 -11.88
N THR A 12 -3.32 3.83 -12.87
CA THR A 12 -4.67 3.32 -13.13
C THR A 12 -4.77 1.81 -13.13
N THR A 13 -3.64 1.11 -13.08
CA THR A 13 -3.57 -0.36 -13.08
C THR A 13 -2.61 -0.88 -12.02
N SER A 14 -2.77 -2.15 -11.67
CA SER A 14 -1.86 -2.86 -10.75
C SER A 14 -0.43 -2.88 -11.29
N GLU A 15 -0.26 -3.06 -12.59
CA GLU A 15 1.04 -3.10 -13.25
C GLU A 15 1.75 -1.74 -13.19
N GLU A 16 1.02 -0.65 -13.42
CA GLU A 16 1.56 0.71 -13.28
C GLU A 16 1.98 1.00 -11.84
N LEU A 17 1.16 0.60 -10.88
CA LEU A 17 1.48 0.76 -9.45
C LEU A 17 2.76 -0.03 -9.10
N ASN A 18 2.86 -1.29 -9.54
CA ASN A 18 4.05 -2.10 -9.30
C ASN A 18 5.31 -1.46 -9.91
N LYS A 19 5.20 -0.96 -11.12
CA LYS A 19 6.33 -0.29 -11.79
C LYS A 19 6.85 0.89 -10.98
N VAL A 20 5.95 1.75 -10.50
CA VAL A 20 6.33 2.93 -9.69
C VAL A 20 6.94 2.52 -8.35
N LEU A 21 6.43 1.47 -7.71
CA LEU A 21 6.92 1.00 -6.42
C LEU A 21 8.24 0.23 -6.50
N SER A 22 8.46 -0.52 -7.58
CA SER A 22 9.62 -1.42 -7.71
C SER A 22 10.82 -0.80 -8.41
N GLU A 23 10.60 0.10 -9.36
CA GLU A 23 11.68 0.71 -10.13
C GLU A 23 12.25 1.97 -9.46
N GLN A 24 13.49 2.31 -9.81
CA GLN A 24 14.10 3.57 -9.38
C GLN A 24 13.51 4.72 -10.19
N ASN A 25 12.90 5.66 -9.51
CA ASN A 25 12.30 6.87 -10.07
C ASN A 25 12.20 7.94 -8.98
N ASN A 26 11.69 9.12 -9.31
CA ASN A 26 11.56 10.24 -8.37
C ASN A 26 10.15 10.34 -7.75
N TYR A 27 9.22 9.46 -8.09
CA TYR A 27 7.85 9.57 -7.62
C TYR A 27 7.72 9.19 -6.15
N THR A 28 7.34 10.15 -5.32
CA THR A 28 7.05 9.96 -3.89
C THR A 28 5.56 10.08 -3.57
N TYR A 29 4.79 10.66 -4.47
CA TYR A 29 3.35 10.82 -4.34
C TYR A 29 2.63 10.14 -5.52
N ILE A 30 1.86 9.11 -5.20
CA ILE A 30 1.18 8.27 -6.19
C ILE A 30 -0.33 8.40 -5.97
N TYR A 31 -1.03 8.97 -6.94
CA TYR A 31 -2.48 8.96 -6.96
C TYR A 31 -3.02 7.71 -7.64
N LEU A 32 -4.10 7.15 -7.11
CA LEU A 32 -4.92 6.22 -7.89
C LEU A 32 -5.85 7.02 -8.79
N GLY A 33 -5.85 6.73 -10.07
CA GLY A 33 -6.74 7.34 -11.07
C GLY A 33 -7.87 6.42 -11.52
N ASN A 34 -7.98 5.24 -10.90
CA ASN A 34 -9.03 4.25 -11.14
C ASN A 34 -9.08 3.28 -9.96
N ASP A 35 -10.15 2.52 -9.85
CA ASP A 35 -10.16 1.34 -8.99
C ASP A 35 -9.09 0.37 -9.48
N ILE A 36 -8.29 -0.15 -8.56
CA ILE A 36 -7.21 -1.09 -8.86
C ILE A 36 -7.50 -2.43 -8.20
N THR A 37 -7.53 -3.47 -9.03
CA THR A 37 -7.54 -4.85 -8.56
C THR A 37 -6.16 -5.45 -8.77
N MET A 38 -5.58 -5.98 -7.73
CA MET A 38 -4.26 -6.59 -7.75
C MET A 38 -4.25 -7.84 -8.63
N SER A 39 -3.33 -7.93 -9.57
CA SER A 39 -3.18 -9.06 -10.50
C SER A 39 -2.00 -9.97 -10.15
N SER A 40 -1.04 -9.46 -9.40
CA SER A 40 0.15 -10.18 -8.93
C SER A 40 0.74 -9.47 -7.72
N GLY A 41 1.71 -10.05 -7.07
CA GLY A 41 2.43 -9.41 -5.97
C GLY A 41 3.09 -8.11 -6.39
N LEU A 42 3.04 -7.11 -5.54
CA LEU A 42 3.71 -5.82 -5.70
C LEU A 42 4.90 -5.75 -4.75
N VAL A 43 5.97 -5.07 -5.17
CA VAL A 43 7.18 -4.95 -4.36
C VAL A 43 7.60 -3.48 -4.24
N ILE A 44 7.77 -3.01 -3.02
CA ILE A 44 8.38 -1.71 -2.75
C ILE A 44 9.88 -1.92 -2.62
N ASN A 45 10.60 -1.64 -3.69
CA ASN A 45 12.04 -1.88 -3.83
C ASN A 45 12.84 -0.64 -4.26
N ASN A 46 12.20 0.49 -4.44
CA ASN A 46 12.93 1.73 -4.73
C ASN A 46 13.63 2.27 -3.48
N THR A 47 14.56 3.21 -3.66
CA THR A 47 15.39 3.76 -2.57
C THR A 47 14.76 4.94 -1.84
N LYS A 48 13.54 5.33 -2.18
CA LYS A 48 12.87 6.46 -1.51
C LYS A 48 12.51 6.10 -0.06
N GLU A 49 12.77 7.02 0.84
CA GLU A 49 12.47 6.83 2.26
C GLU A 49 10.98 6.95 2.57
N LYS A 50 10.25 7.78 1.81
CA LYS A 50 8.82 8.03 2.01
C LYS A 50 8.07 7.85 0.71
N ILE A 51 6.95 7.13 0.76
CA ILE A 51 6.04 6.92 -0.35
C ILE A 51 4.61 7.17 0.16
N ILE A 52 3.84 7.96 -0.57
CA ILE A 52 2.42 8.18 -0.32
C ILE A 52 1.63 7.59 -1.48
N ILE A 53 0.66 6.73 -1.17
CA ILE A 53 -0.35 6.24 -2.12
C ILE A 53 -1.69 6.83 -1.70
N ASP A 54 -2.21 7.72 -2.53
CA ASP A 54 -3.45 8.47 -2.27
C ASP A 54 -4.56 7.95 -3.19
N GLY A 55 -5.61 7.44 -2.59
CA GLY A 55 -6.76 6.90 -3.32
C GLY A 55 -7.73 7.93 -3.88
N THR A 56 -7.49 9.23 -3.65
CA THR A 56 -8.37 10.29 -4.14
C THR A 56 -7.70 11.08 -5.25
N HIS A 57 -8.34 11.13 -6.41
CA HIS A 57 -7.90 11.94 -7.55
C HIS A 57 -9.12 12.51 -8.27
N ASN A 58 -9.07 13.79 -8.66
CA ASN A 58 -10.19 14.49 -9.32
C ASN A 58 -11.52 14.34 -8.56
N ASN A 59 -11.49 14.54 -7.24
CA ASN A 59 -12.66 14.42 -6.34
C ASN A 59 -13.30 13.02 -6.30
N THR A 60 -12.62 11.99 -6.78
CA THR A 60 -13.08 10.60 -6.73
C THR A 60 -12.21 9.80 -5.79
N LYS A 61 -12.83 9.06 -4.89
CA LYS A 61 -12.18 8.12 -3.98
C LYS A 61 -12.24 6.72 -4.59
N TYR A 62 -11.07 6.15 -4.87
CA TYR A 62 -10.94 4.84 -5.52
C TYR A 62 -10.76 3.72 -4.51
N THR A 63 -10.99 2.50 -5.00
CA THR A 63 -10.86 1.26 -4.23
C THR A 63 -9.65 0.47 -4.71
N TYR A 64 -8.83 0.05 -3.75
CA TYR A 64 -7.78 -0.96 -3.96
C TYR A 64 -8.29 -2.31 -3.49
N THR A 65 -8.22 -3.32 -4.36
CA THR A 65 -8.72 -4.66 -4.07
C THR A 65 -7.63 -5.70 -4.24
N ASN A 66 -7.44 -6.55 -3.22
CA ASN A 66 -6.62 -7.76 -3.30
C ASN A 66 -7.49 -8.98 -3.01
N ASN A 67 -7.85 -9.74 -4.06
CA ASN A 67 -8.56 -11.01 -3.98
C ASN A 67 -7.63 -12.22 -4.14
N LEU A 68 -6.33 -11.99 -4.22
CA LEU A 68 -5.33 -13.04 -4.32
C LEU A 68 -5.15 -13.69 -2.94
N ASN A 69 -4.67 -14.91 -2.89
CA ASN A 69 -4.54 -15.67 -1.64
C ASN A 69 -3.26 -16.50 -1.55
N THR A 70 -2.39 -16.43 -2.55
CA THR A 70 -1.11 -17.10 -2.54
C THR A 70 -0.08 -16.26 -1.81
N GLU A 71 0.78 -16.89 -1.02
CA GLU A 71 1.88 -16.22 -0.35
C GLU A 71 2.73 -15.41 -1.35
N GLY A 72 3.05 -14.18 -0.98
CA GLY A 72 3.77 -13.23 -1.85
C GLY A 72 2.89 -12.37 -2.72
N GLU A 73 1.60 -12.66 -2.88
CA GLU A 73 0.65 -11.86 -3.62
C GLU A 73 0.06 -10.72 -2.77
N VAL A 74 0.95 -9.91 -2.22
CA VAL A 74 0.68 -8.72 -1.38
C VAL A 74 1.55 -7.56 -1.85
N ILE A 75 1.42 -6.39 -1.25
CA ILE A 75 2.42 -5.33 -1.38
C ILE A 75 3.52 -5.61 -0.36
N LYS A 76 4.64 -6.14 -0.82
CA LYS A 76 5.77 -6.50 0.04
C LYS A 76 6.80 -5.38 0.11
N VAL A 77 7.20 -5.02 1.31
CA VAL A 77 8.32 -4.12 1.53
C VAL A 77 9.62 -4.92 1.46
N SER A 78 10.54 -4.55 0.57
CA SER A 78 11.84 -5.23 0.43
C SER A 78 13.04 -4.36 0.80
N THR A 79 12.78 -3.15 1.32
CA THR A 79 13.81 -2.23 1.78
C THR A 79 13.56 -1.81 3.22
N THR A 80 14.61 -1.55 3.97
CA THR A 80 14.55 -1.02 5.34
C THR A 80 14.42 0.51 5.32
N ASN A 81 14.15 1.14 6.47
CA ASN A 81 14.04 2.60 6.61
C ASN A 81 12.99 3.24 5.70
N LYS A 82 11.83 2.60 5.54
CA LYS A 82 10.72 3.12 4.75
C LYS A 82 9.63 3.72 5.63
N ARG A 83 9.02 4.78 5.10
CA ARG A 83 7.71 5.26 5.55
C ARG A 83 6.73 5.15 4.41
N ILE A 84 5.70 4.36 4.58
CA ILE A 84 4.69 4.07 3.57
C ILE A 84 3.34 4.54 4.10
N ILE A 85 2.71 5.44 3.37
CA ILE A 85 1.42 6.02 3.74
C ILE A 85 0.39 5.66 2.67
N LEU A 86 -0.64 4.93 3.09
CA LEU A 86 -1.84 4.70 2.29
C LEU A 86 -2.91 5.64 2.83
N LYS A 87 -3.50 6.46 1.98
CA LYS A 87 -4.49 7.43 2.44
C LYS A 87 -5.64 7.64 1.47
N ASN A 88 -6.77 8.07 2.02
CA ASN A 88 -7.95 8.49 1.26
C ASN A 88 -8.44 7.43 0.28
N MET A 89 -8.51 6.16 0.67
CA MET A 89 -8.98 5.10 -0.22
C MET A 89 -9.88 4.09 0.49
N ASN A 90 -10.65 3.38 -0.32
CA ASN A 90 -11.30 2.15 0.12
C ASN A 90 -10.37 0.99 -0.17
N ILE A 91 -10.24 0.07 0.77
CA ILE A 91 -9.44 -1.14 0.61
C ILE A 91 -10.29 -2.36 0.91
N THR A 92 -10.31 -3.31 0.00
CA THR A 92 -10.90 -4.63 0.21
C THR A 92 -9.80 -5.68 0.01
N SER A 93 -9.59 -6.54 1.00
CA SER A 93 -8.59 -7.59 0.90
C SER A 93 -9.03 -8.87 1.58
N SER A 94 -8.99 -9.98 0.85
CA SER A 94 -9.18 -11.32 1.39
C SER A 94 -7.86 -12.00 1.80
N HIS A 95 -6.74 -11.32 1.62
CA HIS A 95 -5.41 -11.90 1.86
C HIS A 95 -5.06 -11.92 3.34
N GLY A 96 -4.55 -13.05 3.83
CA GLY A 96 -4.21 -13.26 5.24
C GLY A 96 -2.89 -12.63 5.70
N TYR A 97 -2.10 -12.04 4.78
CA TYR A 97 -0.87 -11.31 5.12
C TYR A 97 -1.04 -9.78 5.02
N GLY A 98 -2.28 -9.31 5.03
CA GLY A 98 -2.58 -7.88 5.02
C GLY A 98 -2.49 -7.22 3.64
N VAL A 99 -2.61 -5.90 3.65
CA VAL A 99 -2.44 -5.07 2.45
C VAL A 99 -0.96 -4.79 2.22
N ILE A 100 -0.27 -4.35 3.26
CA ILE A 100 1.18 -4.18 3.28
C ILE A 100 1.80 -5.28 4.15
N TYR A 101 2.72 -6.01 3.56
CA TYR A 101 3.52 -7.01 4.23
C TYR A 101 4.95 -6.52 4.43
N VAL A 102 5.36 -6.40 5.67
CA VAL A 102 6.76 -6.11 6.06
C VAL A 102 7.37 -7.40 6.58
N PRO A 103 8.49 -7.88 6.03
CA PRO A 103 9.09 -9.13 6.48
C PRO A 103 9.36 -9.16 7.99
N SER A 104 9.10 -10.31 8.60
CA SER A 104 9.31 -10.53 10.05
C SER A 104 10.80 -10.71 10.36
N HIS A 105 11.53 -9.61 10.38
CA HIS A 105 12.96 -9.58 10.68
C HIS A 105 13.33 -8.27 11.40
N PRO A 106 14.23 -8.29 12.39
CA PRO A 106 14.62 -7.10 13.15
C PRO A 106 15.15 -5.94 12.30
N ASN A 107 15.72 -6.19 11.14
CA ASN A 107 16.19 -5.15 10.22
C ASN A 107 15.08 -4.22 9.73
N TYR A 108 13.81 -4.64 9.82
CA TYR A 108 12.63 -3.85 9.43
C TYR A 108 12.05 -3.03 10.58
N SER A 109 12.74 -2.93 11.71
CA SER A 109 12.25 -2.19 12.89
C SER A 109 11.99 -0.69 12.62
N ASN A 110 12.63 -0.12 11.63
CA ASN A 110 12.46 1.29 11.24
C ASN A 110 11.36 1.50 10.18
N VAL A 111 10.74 0.44 9.69
CA VAL A 111 9.66 0.58 8.71
C VAL A 111 8.39 1.05 9.39
N VAL A 112 7.81 2.12 8.89
CA VAL A 112 6.54 2.69 9.37
C VAL A 112 5.51 2.57 8.25
N VAL A 113 4.40 1.91 8.54
CA VAL A 113 3.25 1.83 7.63
C VAL A 113 2.09 2.60 8.27
N GLU A 114 1.58 3.60 7.55
CA GLU A 114 0.47 4.43 8.01
C GLU A 114 -0.74 4.25 7.10
N TYR A 115 -1.89 4.00 7.73
CA TYR A 115 -3.20 3.97 7.09
C TYR A 115 -3.98 5.18 7.58
N ASN A 116 -4.26 6.13 6.69
CA ASN A 116 -4.86 7.40 7.05
C ASN A 116 -6.12 7.65 6.20
N ASN A 117 -7.26 7.82 6.85
CA ASN A 117 -8.55 7.98 6.19
C ASN A 117 -8.84 6.83 5.21
N ILE A 118 -8.67 5.60 5.71
CA ILE A 118 -8.93 4.36 4.98
C ILE A 118 -10.27 3.79 5.44
N ASN A 119 -11.04 3.30 4.48
CA ASN A 119 -12.19 2.43 4.74
C ASN A 119 -11.80 1.01 4.33
N PHE A 120 -11.46 0.19 5.31
CA PHE A 120 -10.98 -1.17 5.10
C PHE A 120 -12.06 -2.20 5.37
N ARG A 121 -12.16 -3.18 4.47
CA ARG A 121 -12.96 -4.37 4.66
C ARG A 121 -12.16 -5.60 4.22
N GLY A 122 -11.98 -6.55 5.11
CA GLY A 122 -11.26 -7.77 4.77
C GLY A 122 -10.71 -8.54 5.96
N VAL A 123 -9.77 -9.43 5.68
CA VAL A 123 -9.24 -10.39 6.65
C VAL A 123 -8.20 -9.72 7.57
N GLU A 124 -7.20 -9.11 6.99
CA GLU A 124 -6.10 -8.47 7.73
C GLU A 124 -5.66 -7.19 7.03
N LEU A 125 -5.46 -6.12 7.78
CA LEU A 125 -5.03 -4.85 7.23
C LEU A 125 -3.52 -4.82 7.00
N SER A 126 -2.73 -5.21 7.99
CA SER A 126 -1.28 -5.02 7.95
C SER A 126 -0.54 -6.13 8.68
N CYS A 127 0.56 -6.59 8.06
CA CYS A 127 1.52 -7.48 8.68
C CYS A 127 2.85 -6.75 8.80
N ASN A 128 3.18 -6.27 10.01
CA ASN A 128 4.39 -5.49 10.31
C ASN A 128 4.89 -5.75 11.73
N TYR A 129 5.48 -6.92 11.92
CA TYR A 129 5.81 -7.42 13.27
C TYR A 129 6.85 -6.58 14.01
N TYR A 130 7.95 -6.22 13.33
CA TYR A 130 9.06 -5.46 13.96
C TYR A 130 8.95 -3.95 13.80
N GLY A 131 8.25 -3.47 12.80
CA GLY A 131 8.09 -2.04 12.51
C GLY A 131 6.95 -1.40 13.29
N THR A 132 6.49 -0.27 12.80
CA THR A 132 5.37 0.49 13.37
C THR A 132 4.23 0.57 12.39
N THR A 133 3.02 0.24 12.83
CA THR A 133 1.79 0.47 12.07
C THR A 133 0.98 1.56 12.74
N LYS A 134 0.57 2.56 11.97
CA LYS A 134 -0.31 3.66 12.41
C LYS A 134 -1.63 3.58 11.67
N ILE A 135 -2.72 3.72 12.41
CA ILE A 135 -4.09 3.76 11.85
C ILE A 135 -4.72 5.06 12.34
N ILE A 136 -5.06 5.96 11.41
CA ILE A 136 -5.54 7.30 11.69
C ILE A 136 -6.83 7.54 10.93
N ASP A 137 -7.87 8.03 11.62
CA ASP A 137 -9.15 8.44 11.03
C ASP A 137 -9.76 7.41 10.04
N SER A 138 -9.64 6.13 10.37
CA SER A 138 -9.99 5.02 9.50
C SER A 138 -11.12 4.18 10.06
N ILE A 139 -11.86 3.54 9.16
CA ILE A 139 -12.93 2.59 9.47
C ILE A 139 -12.48 1.19 9.05
N ILE A 140 -12.53 0.25 9.99
CA ILE A 140 -12.18 -1.15 9.76
C ILE A 140 -13.40 -2.01 10.06
N SER A 141 -13.85 -2.79 9.09
CA SER A 141 -15.02 -3.64 9.22
C SER A 141 -14.77 -5.06 8.75
N ASN A 142 -15.42 -6.01 9.41
CA ASN A 142 -15.35 -7.44 9.09
C ASN A 142 -13.92 -8.00 9.08
N SER A 143 -13.02 -7.40 9.83
CA SER A 143 -11.65 -7.88 9.93
C SER A 143 -11.53 -8.99 10.97
N PHE A 144 -10.86 -10.06 10.59
CA PHE A 144 -10.51 -11.16 11.50
C PHE A 144 -9.29 -10.80 12.35
N CYS A 145 -8.31 -10.18 11.73
CA CYS A 145 -7.12 -9.63 12.36
C CYS A 145 -6.82 -8.26 11.77
N ILE A 146 -6.53 -7.25 12.61
CA ILE A 146 -6.23 -5.90 12.12
C ILE A 146 -4.75 -5.78 11.81
N ILE A 147 -3.92 -6.26 12.72
CA ILE A 147 -2.46 -6.13 12.66
C ILE A 147 -1.83 -7.39 13.21
N SER A 148 -0.85 -7.87 12.53
CA SER A 148 0.02 -8.94 13.03
C SER A 148 1.49 -8.58 12.86
#